data_27069f4e62e677ec076483ce3ecfebb9
#
_entry.id   27069f4e62e677ec076483ce3ecfebb9
#
_cell.length_a   1.000
_cell.length_b   1.000
_cell.length_c   1.000
_cell.angle_alpha   90.00
_cell.angle_beta   90.00
_cell.angle_gamma   90.00
#
_symmetry.space_group_name_H-M   'P 1'
#
loop_
_entity.id
_entity.type
_entity.pdbx_description
1 polymer ?
#
loop_
_entity_poly.entity_id
_entity_poly.type
_entity_poly.pdbx_seq_one_letter_code
_entity_poly.pdbx_strand_id
1 'polypeptide(L)'
;MNVLIVQNNTKLGQLWKDHLQRHGHATDIALDQETAILHLARQYYPIIILDIVLSEGSAIAVADYASYRHPDARVIFVTNTSFFSDGSIFQLCSNACAFLPRATQPDDLTAMIEHYAVVH
;
A
#
# COMPACT_ATOMS: atom_id res chain seq x y z
N MET A 1 -7.16 -11.37 4.60
CA MET A 1 -7.78 -10.07 4.34
C MET A 1 -7.46 -9.60 2.93
N ASN A 2 -8.16 -8.59 2.46
CA ASN A 2 -7.90 -8.05 1.13
C ASN A 2 -6.82 -6.98 1.19
N VAL A 3 -5.79 -7.12 0.36
CA VAL A 3 -4.67 -6.19 0.29
C VAL A 3 -4.56 -5.65 -1.13
N LEU A 4 -4.42 -4.34 -1.27
CA LEU A 4 -4.15 -3.72 -2.57
C LEU A 4 -2.69 -3.29 -2.62
N ILE A 5 -1.99 -3.72 -3.65
CA ILE A 5 -0.61 -3.31 -3.92
C ILE A 5 -0.65 -2.33 -5.08
N VAL A 6 -0.21 -1.09 -4.85
CA VAL A 6 -0.09 -0.09 -5.90
C VAL A 6 1.39 0.06 -6.22
N GLN A 7 1.83 -0.57 -7.30
CA GLN A 7 3.24 -0.70 -7.65
C GLN A 7 3.39 -0.85 -9.16
N ASN A 8 4.19 0.02 -9.78
CA ASN A 8 4.43 -0.06 -11.22
C ASN A 8 5.54 -1.03 -11.61
N ASN A 9 6.34 -1.50 -10.66
CA ASN A 9 7.31 -2.55 -10.89
C ASN A 9 6.59 -3.89 -10.81
N THR A 10 6.30 -4.50 -11.95
CA THR A 10 5.50 -5.71 -12.02
C THR A 10 6.15 -6.89 -11.32
N LYS A 11 7.48 -7.00 -11.38
CA LYS A 11 8.19 -8.10 -10.71
C LYS A 11 8.09 -7.98 -9.20
N LEU A 12 8.27 -6.77 -8.67
CA LEU A 12 8.18 -6.54 -7.24
C LEU A 12 6.75 -6.74 -6.74
N GLY A 13 5.78 -6.19 -7.47
CA GLY A 13 4.37 -6.36 -7.12
C GLY A 13 3.96 -7.83 -7.11
N GLN A 14 4.40 -8.59 -8.11
CA GLN A 14 4.07 -10.01 -8.21
C GLN A 14 4.74 -10.82 -7.08
N LEU A 15 5.98 -10.49 -6.73
CA LEU A 15 6.66 -11.13 -5.61
C LEU A 15 5.88 -10.96 -4.31
N TRP A 16 5.47 -9.75 -4.02
CA TRP A 16 4.69 -9.46 -2.81
C TRP A 16 3.32 -10.13 -2.85
N LYS A 17 2.65 -10.08 -3.99
CA LYS A 17 1.34 -10.72 -4.15
C LYS A 17 1.42 -12.21 -3.89
N ASP A 18 2.39 -12.89 -4.51
CA ASP A 18 2.54 -14.33 -4.35
C ASP A 18 2.80 -14.69 -2.88
N HIS A 19 3.65 -13.92 -2.22
CA HIS A 19 3.97 -14.16 -0.81
C HIS A 19 2.74 -13.96 0.08
N LEU A 20 2.01 -12.87 -0.13
CA LEU A 20 0.82 -12.57 0.67
C LEU A 20 -0.28 -13.60 0.45
N GLN A 21 -0.45 -14.06 -0.79
CA GLN A 21 -1.45 -15.09 -1.09
C GLN A 21 -1.10 -16.41 -0.43
N ARG A 22 0.19 -16.75 -0.33
CA ARG A 22 0.60 -17.94 0.40
C ARG A 22 0.28 -17.86 1.90
N HIS A 23 0.16 -16.65 2.42
CA HIS A 23 -0.21 -16.41 3.82
C HIS A 23 -1.71 -16.19 4.01
N GLY A 24 -2.52 -16.46 2.99
CA GLY A 24 -3.97 -16.40 3.11
C GLY A 24 -4.60 -15.05 2.85
N HIS A 25 -3.85 -14.09 2.31
CA HIS A 25 -4.37 -12.75 2.02
C HIS A 25 -4.73 -12.62 0.54
N ALA A 26 -5.98 -12.28 0.27
CA ALA A 26 -6.40 -11.98 -1.10
C ALA A 26 -5.75 -10.66 -1.53
N THR A 27 -5.02 -10.66 -2.65
CA THR A 27 -4.18 -9.55 -3.03
C THR A 27 -4.43 -9.17 -4.49
N ASP A 28 -4.65 -7.87 -4.72
CA ASP A 28 -4.77 -7.30 -6.06
C ASP A 28 -3.64 -6.32 -6.30
N ILE A 29 -3.26 -6.13 -7.57
CA ILE A 29 -2.21 -5.20 -7.97
C ILE A 29 -2.82 -4.13 -8.88
N ALA A 30 -2.52 -2.87 -8.59
CA ALA A 30 -2.78 -1.74 -9.46
C ALA A 30 -1.46 -1.11 -9.86
N LEU A 31 -1.31 -0.73 -11.13
CA LEU A 31 -0.05 -0.23 -11.65
C LEU A 31 0.08 1.29 -11.58
N ASP A 32 -1.05 2.00 -11.41
CA ASP A 32 -1.07 3.46 -11.44
C ASP A 32 -2.23 3.99 -10.61
N GLN A 33 -2.36 5.32 -10.57
CA GLN A 33 -3.40 5.99 -9.81
C GLN A 33 -4.81 5.58 -10.28
N GLU A 34 -5.03 5.55 -11.59
CA GLU A 34 -6.36 5.29 -12.13
C GLU A 34 -6.86 3.90 -11.77
N THR A 35 -6.03 2.88 -11.99
CA THR A 35 -6.41 1.50 -11.65
C THR A 35 -6.55 1.30 -10.16
N ALA A 36 -5.71 1.96 -9.35
CA ALA A 36 -5.84 1.91 -7.89
C ALA A 36 -7.19 2.46 -7.44
N ILE A 37 -7.60 3.59 -7.98
CA ILE A 37 -8.88 4.20 -7.63
C ILE A 37 -10.05 3.31 -8.06
N LEU A 38 -9.95 2.67 -9.23
CA LEU A 38 -10.99 1.73 -9.66
C LEU A 38 -11.13 0.55 -8.70
N HIS A 39 -10.02 -0.01 -8.25
CA HIS A 39 -10.06 -1.08 -7.24
C HIS A 39 -10.70 -0.61 -5.94
N LEU A 40 -10.28 0.55 -5.45
CA LEU A 40 -10.80 1.10 -4.20
C LEU A 40 -12.27 1.45 -4.28
N ALA A 41 -12.77 1.83 -5.46
CA ALA A 41 -14.19 2.13 -5.65
C ALA A 41 -15.06 0.88 -5.62
N ARG A 42 -14.49 -0.28 -5.97
CA ARG A 42 -15.23 -1.53 -6.10
C ARG A 42 -15.19 -2.40 -4.86
N GLN A 43 -14.13 -2.29 -4.05
CA GLN A 43 -13.88 -3.24 -2.99
C GLN A 43 -13.18 -2.56 -1.83
N TYR A 44 -13.43 -3.04 -0.61
CA TYR A 44 -12.75 -2.58 0.58
C TYR A 44 -11.40 -3.28 0.73
N TYR A 45 -10.35 -2.50 0.95
CA TYR A 45 -9.01 -3.00 1.25
C TYR A 45 -8.59 -2.44 2.60
N PRO A 46 -8.55 -3.25 3.65
CA PRO A 46 -8.07 -2.75 4.97
C PRO A 46 -6.61 -2.31 4.94
N ILE A 47 -5.81 -2.88 4.04
CA ILE A 47 -4.39 -2.53 3.89
C ILE A 47 -4.11 -2.20 2.43
N ILE A 48 -3.42 -1.09 2.21
CA ILE A 48 -2.97 -0.65 0.89
C ILE A 48 -1.46 -0.46 0.96
N ILE A 49 -0.71 -1.20 0.15
CA ILE A 49 0.73 -1.03 0.01
C ILE A 49 0.95 -0.13 -1.20
N LEU A 50 1.48 1.06 -0.98
CA LEU A 50 1.46 2.12 -1.97
C LEU A 50 2.87 2.65 -2.22
N ASP A 51 3.39 2.42 -3.42
CA ASP A 51 4.66 3.00 -3.82
C ASP A 51 4.49 4.51 -3.97
N ILE A 52 5.40 5.27 -3.36
CA ILE A 52 5.31 6.72 -3.36
C ILE A 52 5.59 7.31 -4.74
N VAL A 53 6.32 6.58 -5.58
CA VAL A 53 6.65 7.01 -6.95
C VAL A 53 5.91 6.12 -7.94
N LEU A 54 4.86 6.65 -8.54
CA LEU A 54 4.10 5.96 -9.58
C LEU A 54 4.53 6.47 -10.94
N SER A 55 4.47 5.60 -11.95
CA SER A 55 4.80 6.00 -13.33
C SER A 55 3.79 7.02 -13.86
N GLU A 56 2.53 6.90 -13.45
CA GLU A 56 1.47 7.83 -13.82
C GLU A 56 0.62 8.11 -12.59
N GLY A 57 0.34 9.40 -12.38
CA GLY A 57 -0.52 9.84 -11.30
C GLY A 57 0.25 10.06 -10.00
N SER A 58 -0.50 10.19 -8.93
CA SER A 58 -0.01 10.58 -7.61
C SER A 58 -0.37 9.54 -6.56
N ALA A 59 0.64 9.09 -5.82
CA ALA A 59 0.44 8.21 -4.67
C ALA A 59 -0.38 8.91 -3.57
N ILE A 60 -0.13 10.20 -3.36
CA ILE A 60 -0.89 10.98 -2.38
C ILE A 60 -2.38 11.01 -2.75
N ALA A 61 -2.71 11.16 -4.04
CA ALA A 61 -4.10 11.14 -4.49
C ALA A 61 -4.76 9.80 -4.23
N VAL A 62 -4.02 8.69 -4.38
CA VAL A 62 -4.54 7.36 -4.05
C VAL A 62 -4.83 7.25 -2.57
N ALA A 63 -3.90 7.70 -1.72
CA ALA A 63 -4.07 7.67 -0.27
C ALA A 63 -5.26 8.54 0.16
N ASP A 64 -5.41 9.73 -0.42
CA ASP A 64 -6.54 10.61 -0.13
C ASP A 64 -7.87 9.97 -0.50
N TYR A 65 -7.94 9.35 -1.67
CA TYR A 65 -9.16 8.67 -2.10
C TYR A 65 -9.49 7.51 -1.17
N ALA A 66 -8.49 6.74 -0.77
CA ALA A 66 -8.68 5.63 0.17
C ALA A 66 -9.20 6.13 1.51
N SER A 67 -8.67 7.24 2.01
CA SER A 67 -9.13 7.85 3.25
C SER A 67 -10.58 8.31 3.16
N TYR A 68 -10.97 8.86 2.02
CA TYR A 68 -12.33 9.31 1.79
C TYR A 68 -13.30 8.12 1.69
N ARG A 69 -12.93 7.12 0.90
CA ARG A 69 -13.81 5.99 0.60
C ARG A 69 -13.84 4.96 1.73
N HIS A 70 -12.70 4.75 2.39
CA HIS A 70 -12.53 3.74 3.44
C HIS A 70 -11.73 4.32 4.59
N PRO A 71 -12.36 5.08 5.50
CA PRO A 71 -11.63 5.78 6.57
C PRO A 71 -10.82 4.88 7.48
N ASP A 72 -11.20 3.60 7.60
CA ASP A 72 -10.49 2.65 8.46
C ASP A 72 -9.34 1.95 7.75
N ALA A 73 -9.18 2.14 6.44
CA ALA A 73 -8.08 1.53 5.70
C ALA A 73 -6.75 2.17 6.10
N ARG A 74 -5.69 1.33 6.13
CA ARG A 74 -4.34 1.74 6.47
C ARG A 74 -3.46 1.70 5.25
N VAL A 75 -2.60 2.70 5.10
CA VAL A 75 -1.67 2.80 3.98
C VAL A 75 -0.25 2.58 4.47
N ILE A 76 0.46 1.65 3.83
CA ILE A 76 1.88 1.42 4.02
C ILE A 76 2.59 1.98 2.80
N PHE A 77 3.34 3.06 2.98
CA PHE A 77 4.10 3.65 1.89
C PHE A 77 5.39 2.90 1.66
N VAL A 78 5.77 2.75 0.40
CA VAL A 78 6.99 2.07 -0.01
C VAL A 78 7.79 2.98 -0.92
N THR A 79 9.11 3.04 -0.71
CA THR A 79 10.01 3.82 -1.56
C THR A 79 11.43 3.28 -1.44
N ASN A 80 12.26 3.60 -2.44
CA ASN A 80 13.70 3.33 -2.37
C ASN A 80 14.50 4.60 -2.03
N THR A 81 13.82 5.67 -1.61
CA THR A 81 14.48 6.93 -1.27
C THR A 81 14.27 7.25 0.21
N SER A 82 15.12 8.13 0.75
CA SER A 82 14.95 8.64 2.10
C SER A 82 14.18 9.95 2.15
N PHE A 83 13.48 10.27 1.08
CA PHE A 83 12.85 11.57 0.88
C PHE A 83 11.88 11.94 2.01
N PHE A 84 11.18 10.96 2.57
CA PHE A 84 10.20 11.18 3.62
C PHE A 84 10.65 10.62 4.97
N SER A 85 11.94 10.44 5.17
CA SER A 85 12.46 9.86 6.41
C SER A 85 12.19 10.71 7.64
N ASP A 86 11.88 11.98 7.47
CA ASP A 86 11.53 12.89 8.56
C ASP A 86 10.08 12.77 9.04
N GLY A 87 9.30 11.86 8.43
CA GLY A 87 7.92 11.63 8.83
C GLY A 87 6.91 12.58 8.21
N SER A 88 7.33 13.46 7.30
CA SER A 88 6.41 14.44 6.70
C SER A 88 5.24 13.80 5.98
N ILE A 89 5.40 12.61 5.43
CA ILE A 89 4.34 11.89 4.73
C ILE A 89 3.16 11.58 5.67
N PHE A 90 3.43 11.34 6.95
CA PHE A 90 2.39 11.03 7.93
C PHE A 90 1.55 12.26 8.26
N GLN A 91 2.08 13.45 8.05
CA GLN A 91 1.32 14.69 8.21
C GLN A 91 0.41 14.95 7.02
N LEU A 92 0.82 14.50 5.82
CA LEU A 92 0.03 14.67 4.60
C LEU A 92 -1.09 13.65 4.47
N CYS A 93 -0.87 12.44 5.00
CA CYS A 93 -1.82 11.34 4.85
C CYS A 93 -2.17 10.77 6.22
N SER A 94 -3.37 11.07 6.70
CA SER A 94 -3.82 10.66 8.03
C SER A 94 -3.96 9.14 8.16
N ASN A 95 -4.13 8.42 7.04
CA ASN A 95 -4.27 6.97 7.04
C ASN A 95 -2.94 6.24 6.86
N ALA A 96 -1.83 6.95 6.74
CA ALA A 96 -0.51 6.34 6.66
C ALA A 96 -0.11 5.76 8.01
N CYS A 97 0.25 4.48 8.06
CA CYS A 97 0.63 3.82 9.30
C CYS A 97 2.08 3.35 9.31
N ALA A 98 2.72 3.22 8.14
CA ALA A 98 4.09 2.77 8.06
C ALA A 98 4.74 3.26 6.76
N PHE A 99 6.06 3.19 6.74
CA PHE A 99 6.87 3.64 5.62
C PHE A 99 8.04 2.65 5.49
N LEU A 100 8.10 1.94 4.37
CA LEU A 100 9.05 0.85 4.18
C LEU A 100 9.90 1.05 2.93
N PRO A 101 11.17 0.62 2.93
CA PRO A 101 11.97 0.59 1.71
C PRO A 101 11.48 -0.51 0.77
N ARG A 102 11.71 -0.32 -0.54
CA ARG A 102 11.36 -1.34 -1.54
C ARG A 102 12.10 -2.65 -1.32
N ALA A 103 13.25 -2.60 -0.70
CA ALA A 103 14.06 -3.78 -0.41
C ALA A 103 13.57 -4.58 0.80
N THR A 104 12.46 -4.16 1.42
CA THR A 104 11.87 -4.88 2.54
C THR A 104 11.61 -6.34 2.15
N GLN A 105 12.05 -7.27 2.99
CA GLN A 105 11.83 -8.68 2.72
C GLN A 105 10.33 -9.01 2.80
N PRO A 106 9.84 -9.92 1.93
CA PRO A 106 8.41 -10.27 1.95
C PRO A 106 7.90 -10.74 3.31
N ASP A 107 8.71 -11.46 4.09
CA ASP A 107 8.32 -11.88 5.44
C ASP A 107 8.08 -10.70 6.36
N ASP A 108 8.94 -9.68 6.29
CA ASP A 108 8.80 -8.48 7.09
C ASP A 108 7.56 -7.68 6.68
N LEU A 109 7.30 -7.61 5.38
CA LEU A 109 6.10 -6.95 4.87
C LEU A 109 4.84 -7.64 5.37
N THR A 110 4.81 -8.96 5.32
CA THR A 110 3.67 -9.74 5.78
C THR A 110 3.44 -9.54 7.27
N ALA A 111 4.51 -9.57 8.06
CA ALA A 111 4.41 -9.34 9.51
C ALA A 111 3.86 -7.94 9.82
N MET A 112 4.28 -6.93 9.07
CA MET A 112 3.79 -5.57 9.23
C MET A 112 2.30 -5.47 8.91
N ILE A 113 1.88 -6.08 7.82
CA ILE A 113 0.47 -6.10 7.39
C ILE A 113 -0.39 -6.75 8.47
N GLU A 114 0.04 -7.90 8.98
CA GLU A 114 -0.72 -8.62 10.00
C GLU A 114 -0.77 -7.86 11.31
N HIS A 115 0.31 -7.16 11.66
CA HIS A 115 0.33 -6.31 12.84
C HIS A 115 -0.72 -5.20 12.75
N TYR A 116 -0.77 -4.47 11.63
CA TYR A 116 -1.71 -3.37 11.49
C TYR A 116 -3.15 -3.85 11.32
N ALA A 117 -3.36 -5.06 10.84
CA ALA A 117 -4.70 -5.62 10.70
C ALA A 117 -5.37 -5.88 12.04
N VAL A 118 -4.59 -6.15 13.10
CA VAL A 118 -5.15 -6.49 14.41
C VAL A 118 -5.15 -5.34 15.41
N VAL A 119 -4.55 -4.21 15.09
CA VAL A 119 -4.36 -3.09 16.03
C VAL A 119 -5.59 -2.17 16.11
N HIS A 120 -6.53 -2.33 15.22
CA HIS A 120 -7.69 -1.40 15.21
C HIS A 120 -9.03 -2.08 15.31
#